data_350f06c0e59193483539f602585d9b92
#
_entry.id   350f06c0e59193483539f602585d9b92
#
_cell.length_a   1.000
_cell.length_b   1.000
_cell.length_c   1.000
_cell.angle_alpha   90.00
_cell.angle_beta   90.00
_cell.angle_gamma   90.00
#
_symmetry.space_group_name_H-M   'P 1'
#
loop_
_entity.id
_entity.type
_entity.pdbx_description
1 polymer ?
#
loop_
_entity_poly.entity_id
_entity_poly.type
_entity_poly.pdbx_seq_one_letter_code
_entity_poly.pdbx_strand_id
1 'polypeptide(L)'
;MSGSPRALAHETLLEQAETQTFAQDLLERRWREYDVPAADRRLITDLVFGTIRRRATVDAVLDVHLNRPLRDLEPGLRTLLRLGAYQLLLTGGIPPHAAVHETVEVAALVGAPRWTKLANGVLRNVARSVYPTDDHPIPADGPAADAVPLPGSRNEPSAWRRIGRRVFPNPQDDPAGYFAAAFAFPKWLARRWANSWEPAALWELGFHLNRPPLPTLRINPLRTDRDAVLSALAEAEIEAVPGGTPQSIRLADGANVTALPGFAEGLFCVQDETA
;
A
#
# COMPACT_ATOMS: atom_id res chain seq x y z
N MET A 1 -24.31 3.80 -11.81
CA MET A 1 -23.20 4.71 -12.20
C MET A 1 -21.94 3.87 -12.27
N SER A 2 -21.36 3.67 -13.44
CA SER A 2 -20.05 3.01 -13.58
C SER A 2 -19.00 4.02 -13.09
N GLY A 3 -18.76 4.05 -11.80
CA GLY A 3 -17.78 4.93 -11.22
C GLY A 3 -16.36 4.47 -11.60
N SER A 4 -15.50 5.43 -11.96
CA SER A 4 -14.08 5.17 -12.10
C SER A 4 -13.57 4.42 -10.85
N PRO A 5 -12.69 3.39 -10.98
CA PRO A 5 -12.09 2.70 -9.83
C PRO A 5 -11.48 3.67 -8.82
N ARG A 6 -10.89 4.77 -9.28
CA ARG A 6 -10.32 5.81 -8.42
C ARG A 6 -11.36 6.62 -7.67
N ALA A 7 -12.53 6.86 -8.27
CA ALA A 7 -13.64 7.51 -7.57
C ALA A 7 -14.15 6.63 -6.43
N LEU A 8 -14.33 5.33 -6.67
CA LEU A 8 -14.74 4.39 -5.64
C LEU A 8 -13.70 4.24 -4.52
N ALA A 9 -12.39 4.23 -4.87
CA ALA A 9 -11.31 4.24 -3.89
C ALA A 9 -11.33 5.53 -3.05
N HIS A 10 -11.54 6.70 -3.67
CA HIS A 10 -11.64 7.99 -2.98
C HIS A 10 -12.81 8.02 -1.99
N GLU A 11 -14.01 7.61 -2.41
CA GLU A 11 -15.20 7.54 -1.56
C GLU A 11 -14.99 6.59 -0.37
N THR A 12 -14.36 5.42 -0.61
CA THR A 12 -14.06 4.44 0.44
C THR A 12 -13.07 4.99 1.46
N LEU A 13 -12.01 5.67 0.99
CA LEU A 13 -11.01 6.30 1.87
C LEU A 13 -11.61 7.47 2.69
N LEU A 14 -12.49 8.26 2.07
CA LEU A 14 -13.16 9.35 2.77
C LEU A 14 -14.08 8.82 3.86
N GLU A 15 -14.93 7.85 3.54
CA GLU A 15 -15.82 7.20 4.49
C GLU A 15 -15.04 6.52 5.64
N GLN A 16 -13.94 5.84 5.33
CA GLN A 16 -13.06 5.24 6.33
C GLN A 16 -12.52 6.27 7.31
N ALA A 17 -12.10 7.43 6.82
CA ALA A 17 -11.56 8.50 7.65
C ALA A 17 -12.62 9.15 8.55
N GLU A 18 -13.88 9.21 8.11
CA GLU A 18 -15.00 9.81 8.84
C GLU A 18 -15.62 8.85 9.87
N THR A 19 -15.78 7.57 9.50
CA THR A 19 -16.51 6.58 10.31
C THR A 19 -15.62 5.70 11.17
N GLN A 20 -14.31 5.66 10.91
CA GLN A 20 -13.35 4.74 11.53
C GLN A 20 -13.68 3.25 11.28
N THR A 21 -14.54 2.96 10.30
CA THR A 21 -14.87 1.60 9.89
C THR A 21 -13.65 0.95 9.21
N PHE A 22 -13.46 -0.33 9.38
CA PHE A 22 -12.36 -1.04 8.71
C PHE A 22 -12.53 -0.96 7.19
N ALA A 23 -11.44 -0.67 6.49
CA ALA A 23 -11.45 -0.53 5.04
C ALA A 23 -11.90 -1.80 4.33
N GLN A 24 -11.63 -2.98 4.90
CA GLN A 24 -12.10 -4.26 4.38
C GLN A 24 -13.62 -4.34 4.36
N ASP A 25 -14.28 -4.00 5.48
CA ASP A 25 -15.76 -4.05 5.58
C ASP A 25 -16.41 -3.09 4.58
N LEU A 26 -15.81 -1.90 4.39
CA LEU A 26 -16.26 -0.93 3.40
C LEU A 26 -16.13 -1.49 1.98
N LEU A 27 -15.00 -2.10 1.64
CA LEU A 27 -14.79 -2.70 0.32
C LEU A 27 -15.74 -3.89 0.08
N GLU A 28 -15.92 -4.78 1.06
CA GLU A 28 -16.86 -5.89 0.95
C GLU A 28 -18.30 -5.41 0.72
N ARG A 29 -18.68 -4.30 1.37
CA ARG A 29 -19.98 -3.66 1.12
C ARG A 29 -20.05 -3.14 -0.32
N ARG A 30 -19.01 -2.43 -0.82
CA ARG A 30 -18.95 -1.93 -2.20
C ARG A 30 -19.05 -3.07 -3.23
N TRP A 31 -18.41 -4.23 -2.96
CA TRP A 31 -18.48 -5.39 -3.85
C TRP A 31 -19.90 -6.00 -3.93
N ARG A 32 -20.72 -5.82 -2.91
CA ARG A 32 -22.13 -6.25 -2.91
C ARG A 32 -23.05 -5.22 -3.58
N GLU A 33 -22.71 -3.94 -3.45
CA GLU A 33 -23.54 -2.85 -4.01
C GLU A 33 -23.27 -2.61 -5.50
N TYR A 34 -22.05 -2.88 -5.97
CA TYR A 34 -21.61 -2.60 -7.33
C TYR A 34 -21.03 -3.84 -7.99
N ASP A 35 -21.39 -4.06 -9.25
CA ASP A 35 -20.72 -5.07 -10.08
C ASP A 35 -19.37 -4.52 -10.57
N VAL A 36 -18.31 -4.76 -9.78
CA VAL A 36 -16.95 -4.26 -10.06
C VAL A 36 -16.14 -5.40 -10.68
N PRO A 37 -15.56 -5.21 -11.87
CA PRO A 37 -14.67 -6.20 -12.49
C PRO A 37 -13.48 -6.59 -11.61
N ALA A 38 -13.00 -7.83 -11.69
CA ALA A 38 -11.92 -8.34 -10.84
C ALA A 38 -10.62 -7.51 -10.93
N ALA A 39 -10.28 -7.01 -12.14
CA ALA A 39 -9.13 -6.12 -12.33
C ALA A 39 -9.28 -4.80 -11.57
N ASP A 40 -10.47 -4.20 -11.62
CA ASP A 40 -10.78 -2.95 -10.92
C ASP A 40 -10.80 -3.16 -9.41
N ARG A 41 -11.32 -4.31 -8.91
CA ARG A 41 -11.27 -4.66 -7.48
C ARG A 41 -9.84 -4.70 -6.96
N ARG A 42 -8.89 -5.27 -7.74
CA ARG A 42 -7.47 -5.30 -7.37
C ARG A 42 -6.90 -3.89 -7.27
N LEU A 43 -7.16 -3.05 -8.27
CA LEU A 43 -6.70 -1.66 -8.28
C LEU A 43 -7.27 -0.88 -7.10
N ILE A 44 -8.59 -0.96 -6.86
CA ILE A 44 -9.25 -0.27 -5.75
C ILE A 44 -8.68 -0.74 -4.41
N THR A 45 -8.49 -2.05 -4.24
CA THR A 45 -7.91 -2.64 -3.03
C THR A 45 -6.50 -2.11 -2.77
N ASP A 46 -5.63 -2.08 -3.80
CA ASP A 46 -4.27 -1.53 -3.69
C ASP A 46 -4.31 -0.03 -3.34
N LEU A 47 -5.13 0.75 -4.03
CA LEU A 47 -5.26 2.19 -3.79
C LEU A 47 -5.75 2.49 -2.38
N VAL A 48 -6.73 1.75 -1.87
CA VAL A 48 -7.30 1.97 -0.53
C VAL A 48 -6.30 1.55 0.55
N PHE A 49 -5.89 0.28 0.56
CA PHE A 49 -4.99 -0.20 1.62
C PHE A 49 -3.60 0.42 1.54
N GLY A 50 -3.08 0.64 0.34
CA GLY A 50 -1.79 1.27 0.14
C GLY A 50 -1.78 2.72 0.63
N THR A 51 -2.81 3.51 0.31
CA THR A 51 -2.94 4.89 0.81
C THR A 51 -3.05 4.94 2.32
N ILE A 52 -3.83 4.04 2.95
CA ILE A 52 -3.95 3.95 4.41
C ILE A 52 -2.61 3.57 5.04
N ARG A 53 -1.98 2.51 4.55
CA ARG A 53 -0.71 1.98 5.08
C ARG A 53 0.40 3.00 5.01
N ARG A 54 0.48 3.75 3.91
CA ARG A 54 1.55 4.72 3.64
C ARG A 54 1.15 6.17 3.90
N ARG A 55 0.06 6.39 4.66
CA ARG A 55 -0.51 7.73 4.89
C ARG A 55 0.51 8.74 5.39
N ALA A 56 1.31 8.40 6.39
CA ALA A 56 2.28 9.35 6.94
C ALA A 56 3.39 9.72 5.94
N THR A 57 3.85 8.77 5.12
CA THR A 57 4.81 9.01 4.03
C THR A 57 4.23 9.96 2.99
N VAL A 58 3.01 9.67 2.55
CA VAL A 58 2.30 10.47 1.54
C VAL A 58 2.01 11.89 2.06
N ASP A 59 1.56 12.00 3.30
CA ASP A 59 1.28 13.30 3.95
C ASP A 59 2.54 14.16 4.04
N ALA A 60 3.67 13.57 4.46
CA ALA A 60 4.95 14.29 4.53
C ALA A 60 5.39 14.83 3.16
N VAL A 61 5.21 14.03 2.09
CA VAL A 61 5.52 14.49 0.73
C VAL A 61 4.56 15.59 0.28
N LEU A 62 3.27 15.47 0.54
CA LEU A 62 2.29 16.49 0.17
C LEU A 62 2.53 17.82 0.89
N ASP A 63 2.88 17.79 2.18
CA ASP A 63 3.09 18.99 2.98
C ASP A 63 4.20 19.90 2.41
N VAL A 64 5.26 19.32 1.83
CA VAL A 64 6.33 20.13 1.21
C VAL A 64 5.98 20.71 -0.19
N HIS A 65 4.85 20.26 -0.76
CA HIS A 65 4.34 20.73 -2.04
C HIS A 65 3.11 21.64 -1.92
N LEU A 66 2.65 21.87 -0.69
CA LEU A 66 1.52 22.73 -0.36
C LEU A 66 1.99 24.04 0.28
N ASN A 67 1.25 25.14 0.04
CA ASN A 67 1.48 26.43 0.68
C ASN A 67 0.82 26.57 2.07
N ARG A 68 0.05 25.55 2.47
CA ARG A 68 -0.60 25.46 3.78
C ARG A 68 -0.62 23.98 4.21
N PRO A 69 -0.68 23.67 5.51
CA PRO A 69 -0.69 22.30 5.98
C PRO A 69 -1.79 21.46 5.35
N LEU A 70 -1.47 20.22 5.00
CA LEU A 70 -2.43 19.28 4.39
C LEU A 70 -3.68 19.06 5.28
N ARG A 71 -3.49 19.11 6.61
CA ARG A 71 -4.59 18.95 7.59
C ARG A 71 -5.67 20.05 7.50
N ASP A 72 -5.31 21.21 6.96
CA ASP A 72 -6.21 22.38 6.83
C ASP A 72 -7.03 22.36 5.53
N LEU A 73 -6.83 21.35 4.68
CA LEU A 73 -7.63 21.12 3.49
C LEU A 73 -8.94 20.40 3.81
N GLU A 74 -9.97 20.64 2.97
CA GLU A 74 -11.20 19.87 3.02
C GLU A 74 -10.91 18.35 3.02
N PRO A 75 -11.61 17.55 3.84
CA PRO A 75 -11.35 16.09 3.95
C PRO A 75 -11.33 15.38 2.59
N GLY A 76 -12.29 15.65 1.71
CA GLY A 76 -12.35 15.05 0.38
C GLY A 76 -11.17 15.44 -0.51
N LEU A 77 -10.76 16.71 -0.52
CA LEU A 77 -9.59 17.16 -1.28
C LEU A 77 -8.29 16.54 -0.72
N ARG A 78 -8.15 16.47 0.59
CA ARG A 78 -7.02 15.82 1.24
C ARG A 78 -6.92 14.34 0.87
N THR A 79 -8.05 13.64 0.85
CA THR A 79 -8.12 12.23 0.44
C THR A 79 -7.76 12.07 -1.04
N LEU A 80 -8.24 12.97 -1.90
CA LEU A 80 -7.90 12.97 -3.32
C LEU A 80 -6.39 13.16 -3.56
N LEU A 81 -5.76 14.10 -2.87
CA LEU A 81 -4.33 14.34 -2.95
C LEU A 81 -3.51 13.14 -2.46
N ARG A 82 -3.93 12.50 -1.36
CA ARG A 82 -3.30 11.27 -0.86
C ARG A 82 -3.36 10.16 -1.88
N LEU A 83 -4.52 9.94 -2.49
CA LEU A 83 -4.73 8.92 -3.53
C LEU A 83 -3.81 9.15 -4.74
N GLY A 84 -3.70 10.38 -5.22
CA GLY A 84 -2.82 10.74 -6.34
C GLY A 84 -1.33 10.62 -5.98
N ALA A 85 -0.93 11.12 -4.82
CA ALA A 85 0.45 11.03 -4.37
C ALA A 85 0.88 9.58 -4.10
N TYR A 86 0.02 8.73 -3.54
CA TYR A 86 0.29 7.30 -3.37
C TYR A 86 0.63 6.65 -4.72
N GLN A 87 -0.16 6.90 -5.76
CA GLN A 87 0.09 6.38 -7.11
C GLN A 87 1.45 6.85 -7.65
N LEU A 88 1.76 8.13 -7.53
CA LEU A 88 3.02 8.69 -8.03
C LEU A 88 4.26 8.17 -7.29
N LEU A 89 4.14 7.93 -6.00
CA LEU A 89 5.27 7.58 -5.13
C LEU A 89 5.52 6.08 -5.05
N LEU A 90 4.47 5.27 -4.99
CA LEU A 90 4.54 3.93 -4.42
C LEU A 90 3.99 2.83 -5.34
N THR A 91 3.20 3.17 -6.36
CA THR A 91 2.75 2.18 -7.33
C THR A 91 3.72 2.08 -8.51
N GLY A 92 3.86 0.87 -9.06
CA GLY A 92 4.55 0.64 -10.32
C GLY A 92 3.56 0.54 -11.49
N GLY A 93 4.04 0.76 -12.72
CA GLY A 93 3.26 0.47 -13.93
C GLY A 93 2.19 1.49 -14.31
N ILE A 94 1.97 2.55 -13.52
CA ILE A 94 1.07 3.66 -13.88
C ILE A 94 1.93 4.85 -14.33
N PRO A 95 1.82 5.31 -15.59
CA PRO A 95 2.54 6.51 -16.03
C PRO A 95 2.16 7.73 -15.20
N PRO A 96 3.13 8.60 -14.82
CA PRO A 96 2.88 9.74 -13.94
C PRO A 96 1.80 10.69 -14.47
N HIS A 97 1.75 10.93 -15.77
CA HIS A 97 0.74 11.77 -16.39
C HIS A 97 -0.67 11.17 -16.27
N ALA A 98 -0.80 9.83 -16.40
CA ALA A 98 -2.07 9.14 -16.23
C ALA A 98 -2.53 9.16 -14.76
N ALA A 99 -1.60 8.93 -13.81
CA ALA A 99 -1.89 9.01 -12.38
C ALA A 99 -2.43 10.39 -12.00
N VAL A 100 -1.82 11.48 -12.51
CA VAL A 100 -2.29 12.83 -12.26
C VAL A 100 -3.65 13.08 -12.91
N HIS A 101 -3.77 12.79 -14.21
CA HIS A 101 -4.98 13.08 -14.99
C HIS A 101 -6.22 12.37 -14.38
N GLU A 102 -6.15 11.07 -14.24
CA GLU A 102 -7.27 10.28 -13.73
C GLU A 102 -7.61 10.57 -12.25
N THR A 103 -6.62 10.95 -11.44
CA THR A 103 -6.91 11.41 -10.08
C THR A 103 -7.63 12.76 -10.08
N VAL A 104 -7.23 13.68 -10.95
CA VAL A 104 -7.88 15.00 -11.04
C VAL A 104 -9.30 14.89 -11.58
N GLU A 105 -9.59 13.97 -12.48
CA GLU A 105 -10.96 13.72 -12.97
C GLU A 105 -11.91 13.25 -11.85
N VAL A 106 -11.40 12.56 -10.83
CA VAL A 106 -12.23 12.18 -9.66
C VAL A 106 -12.88 13.41 -9.03
N ALA A 107 -12.23 14.57 -9.02
CA ALA A 107 -12.82 15.80 -8.46
C ALA A 107 -14.14 16.19 -9.12
N ALA A 108 -14.26 16.01 -10.43
CA ALA A 108 -15.51 16.24 -11.16
C ALA A 108 -16.54 15.15 -10.88
N LEU A 109 -16.10 13.88 -10.85
CA LEU A 109 -16.97 12.73 -10.62
C LEU A 109 -17.63 12.75 -9.22
N VAL A 110 -16.91 13.22 -8.20
CA VAL A 110 -17.45 13.34 -6.84
C VAL A 110 -18.15 14.69 -6.57
N GLY A 111 -18.44 15.46 -7.63
CA GLY A 111 -19.18 16.72 -7.52
C GLY A 111 -18.39 17.89 -6.93
N ALA A 112 -17.05 17.83 -6.98
CA ALA A 112 -16.18 18.86 -6.44
C ALA A 112 -15.18 19.45 -7.46
N PRO A 113 -15.66 19.97 -8.61
CA PRO A 113 -14.77 20.49 -9.69
C PRO A 113 -13.86 21.63 -9.23
N ARG A 114 -14.21 22.34 -8.14
CA ARG A 114 -13.35 23.37 -7.53
C ARG A 114 -11.98 22.85 -7.05
N TRP A 115 -11.85 21.54 -6.81
CA TRP A 115 -10.57 20.92 -6.38
C TRP A 115 -9.59 20.72 -7.54
N THR A 116 -10.07 20.67 -8.78
CA THR A 116 -9.32 20.32 -9.99
C THR A 116 -8.02 21.13 -10.13
N LYS A 117 -8.11 22.47 -10.01
CA LYS A 117 -6.94 23.36 -10.20
C LYS A 117 -5.85 23.10 -9.16
N LEU A 118 -6.23 23.00 -7.88
CA LEU A 118 -5.27 22.77 -6.79
C LEU A 118 -4.69 21.36 -6.88
N ALA A 119 -5.53 20.33 -7.06
CA ALA A 119 -5.09 18.95 -7.18
C ALA A 119 -4.11 18.76 -8.34
N ASN A 120 -4.44 19.29 -9.52
CA ASN A 120 -3.55 19.23 -10.69
C ASN A 120 -2.20 19.92 -10.41
N GLY A 121 -2.21 21.11 -9.82
CA GLY A 121 -0.97 21.86 -9.49
C GLY A 121 -0.08 21.09 -8.52
N VAL A 122 -0.65 20.60 -7.42
CA VAL A 122 0.09 19.85 -6.39
C VAL A 122 0.61 18.52 -6.94
N LEU A 123 -0.24 17.72 -7.57
CA LEU A 123 0.16 16.39 -8.07
C LEU A 123 1.19 16.48 -9.21
N ARG A 124 1.11 17.49 -10.08
CA ARG A 124 2.17 17.75 -11.08
C ARG A 124 3.50 18.13 -10.43
N ASN A 125 3.48 18.90 -9.33
CA ASN A 125 4.70 19.23 -8.61
C ASN A 125 5.30 18.00 -7.92
N VAL A 126 4.48 17.13 -7.33
CA VAL A 126 4.92 15.83 -6.80
C VAL A 126 5.50 14.98 -7.94
N ALA A 127 4.81 14.85 -9.06
CA ALA A 127 5.29 14.08 -10.21
C ALA A 127 6.67 14.55 -10.69
N ARG A 128 6.87 15.86 -10.86
CA ARG A 128 8.16 16.41 -11.28
C ARG A 128 9.29 16.18 -10.28
N SER A 129 8.99 16.11 -8.99
CA SER A 129 10.00 15.84 -7.96
C SER A 129 10.43 14.38 -7.92
N VAL A 130 9.56 13.46 -8.35
CA VAL A 130 9.82 12.01 -8.41
C VAL A 130 10.38 11.59 -9.77
N TYR A 131 9.86 12.20 -10.84
CA TYR A 131 10.20 11.90 -12.24
C TYR A 131 10.70 13.18 -12.93
N PRO A 132 11.96 13.57 -12.72
CA PRO A 132 12.49 14.82 -13.25
C PRO A 132 12.69 14.81 -14.77
N THR A 133 12.90 13.62 -15.35
CA THR A 133 13.11 13.42 -16.79
C THR A 133 12.48 12.09 -17.24
N ASP A 134 11.84 12.09 -18.42
CA ASP A 134 11.42 10.92 -19.20
C ASP A 134 10.67 9.82 -18.44
N ASP A 135 9.80 10.21 -17.49
CA ASP A 135 8.98 9.29 -16.69
C ASP A 135 9.77 8.23 -15.87
N HIS A 136 11.09 8.40 -15.74
CA HIS A 136 11.93 7.52 -14.94
C HIS A 136 12.23 8.11 -13.56
N PRO A 137 11.94 7.38 -12.47
CA PRO A 137 12.28 7.81 -11.12
C PRO A 137 13.78 7.70 -10.90
N ILE A 138 14.34 8.62 -10.09
CA ILE A 138 15.75 8.54 -9.70
C ILE A 138 15.88 7.55 -8.54
N PRO A 139 16.70 6.49 -8.65
CA PRO A 139 17.02 5.61 -7.53
C PRO A 139 17.85 6.36 -6.49
N ALA A 140 17.76 5.93 -5.23
CA ALA A 140 18.65 6.35 -4.17
C ALA A 140 19.37 5.11 -3.60
N ASP A 141 20.62 5.29 -3.18
CA ASP A 141 21.46 4.18 -2.70
C ASP A 141 21.09 3.73 -1.26
N GLY A 142 20.26 4.51 -0.57
CA GLY A 142 19.85 4.22 0.79
C GLY A 142 18.96 5.28 1.42
N PRO A 143 18.79 5.22 2.75
CA PRO A 143 17.97 6.16 3.48
C PRO A 143 18.57 7.58 3.44
N ALA A 144 17.76 8.55 3.06
CA ALA A 144 18.12 9.96 3.01
C ALA A 144 16.87 10.83 3.23
N ALA A 145 17.06 12.08 3.63
CA ALA A 145 15.94 12.99 3.91
C ALA A 145 15.04 13.26 2.69
N ASP A 146 15.48 12.90 1.51
CA ASP A 146 14.77 12.98 0.23
C ASP A 146 14.51 11.59 -0.41
N ALA A 147 14.62 10.50 0.35
CA ALA A 147 14.43 9.15 -0.17
C ALA A 147 13.22 8.45 0.45
N VAL A 148 12.30 8.00 -0.42
CA VAL A 148 11.14 7.18 -0.06
C VAL A 148 11.51 5.69 -0.14
N PRO A 149 11.25 4.89 0.91
CA PRO A 149 11.45 3.46 0.85
C PRO A 149 10.34 2.77 0.04
N LEU A 150 10.76 1.91 -0.88
CA LEU A 150 9.90 1.03 -1.67
C LEU A 150 10.10 -0.41 -1.16
N PRO A 151 9.09 -1.04 -0.58
CA PRO A 151 9.25 -2.35 0.06
C PRO A 151 9.60 -3.48 -0.91
N GLY A 152 9.45 -3.24 -2.21
CA GLY A 152 9.59 -4.28 -3.22
C GLY A 152 8.44 -5.29 -3.19
N SER A 153 8.56 -6.32 -3.99
CA SER A 153 7.66 -7.47 -4.04
C SER A 153 8.45 -8.77 -3.78
N ARG A 154 7.82 -9.93 -3.94
CA ARG A 154 8.53 -11.21 -3.85
C ARG A 154 9.68 -11.31 -4.87
N ASN A 155 9.46 -10.78 -6.07
CA ASN A 155 10.39 -10.88 -7.19
C ASN A 155 11.24 -9.61 -7.38
N GLU A 156 10.97 -8.57 -6.58
CA GLU A 156 11.68 -7.31 -6.66
C GLU A 156 12.29 -6.97 -5.29
N PRO A 157 13.58 -6.61 -5.23
CA PRO A 157 14.23 -6.21 -3.99
C PRO A 157 13.61 -4.93 -3.46
N SER A 158 13.77 -4.69 -2.16
CA SER A 158 13.51 -3.38 -1.57
C SER A 158 14.44 -2.35 -2.17
N ALA A 159 13.92 -1.15 -2.41
CA ALA A 159 14.66 -0.07 -3.04
C ALA A 159 14.35 1.28 -2.39
N TRP A 160 15.09 2.28 -2.79
CA TRP A 160 14.87 3.66 -2.38
C TRP A 160 14.63 4.52 -3.63
N ARG A 161 13.71 5.45 -3.53
CA ARG A 161 13.38 6.38 -4.61
C ARG A 161 13.62 7.81 -4.13
N ARG A 162 14.40 8.57 -4.87
CA ARG A 162 14.64 9.98 -4.60
C ARG A 162 13.44 10.85 -5.01
N ILE A 163 13.14 11.85 -4.22
CA ILE A 163 12.01 12.77 -4.46
C ILE A 163 12.45 14.24 -4.63
N GLY A 164 13.72 14.48 -4.90
CA GLY A 164 14.25 15.79 -5.25
C GLY A 164 14.06 16.92 -4.22
N ARG A 165 13.48 16.61 -3.05
CA ARG A 165 13.26 17.55 -1.93
C ARG A 165 13.48 16.84 -0.60
N ARG A 166 14.01 17.58 0.38
CA ARG A 166 14.09 17.08 1.77
C ARG A 166 12.68 17.08 2.37
N VAL A 167 12.17 15.89 2.65
CA VAL A 167 10.81 15.64 3.16
C VAL A 167 10.86 15.05 4.56
N PHE A 168 11.82 14.17 4.81
CA PHE A 168 11.94 13.42 6.05
C PHE A 168 13.04 13.99 6.94
N PRO A 169 13.04 13.69 8.25
CA PRO A 169 14.21 13.90 9.09
C PRO A 169 15.46 13.24 8.48
N ASN A 170 16.64 13.78 8.76
CA ASN A 170 17.88 13.12 8.35
C ASN A 170 18.02 11.79 9.11
N PRO A 171 18.14 10.65 8.43
CA PRO A 171 18.22 9.34 9.08
C PRO A 171 19.45 9.16 9.98
N GLN A 172 20.52 9.93 9.78
CA GLN A 172 21.71 9.90 10.61
C GLN A 172 21.51 10.64 11.95
N ASP A 173 20.73 11.72 11.93
CA ASP A 173 20.50 12.56 13.11
C ASP A 173 19.27 12.10 13.90
N ASP A 174 18.22 11.66 13.22
CA ASP A 174 16.95 11.19 13.81
C ASP A 174 16.42 9.95 13.08
N PRO A 175 17.03 8.77 13.32
CA PRO A 175 16.61 7.52 12.68
C PRO A 175 15.16 7.14 13.03
N ALA A 176 14.71 7.43 14.26
CA ALA A 176 13.33 7.16 14.68
C ALA A 176 12.31 8.05 13.96
N GLY A 177 12.61 9.33 13.85
CA GLY A 177 11.77 10.28 13.11
C GLY A 177 11.71 9.96 11.62
N TYR A 178 12.85 9.62 11.03
CA TYR A 178 12.91 9.16 9.64
C TYR A 178 12.06 7.90 9.45
N PHE A 179 12.24 6.88 10.28
CA PHE A 179 11.47 5.64 10.22
C PHE A 179 9.96 5.89 10.31
N ALA A 180 9.55 6.70 11.30
CA ALA A 180 8.14 7.03 11.49
C ALA A 180 7.50 7.68 10.24
N ALA A 181 8.22 8.63 9.63
CA ALA A 181 7.71 9.38 8.48
C ALA A 181 7.85 8.60 7.16
N ALA A 182 9.04 8.03 6.89
CA ALA A 182 9.34 7.39 5.62
C ALA A 182 8.68 6.01 5.47
N PHE A 183 8.54 5.23 6.55
CA PHE A 183 7.89 3.92 6.56
C PHE A 183 6.43 3.96 7.07
N ALA A 184 5.93 5.15 7.48
CA ALA A 184 4.56 5.39 7.95
C ALA A 184 4.17 4.65 9.24
N PHE A 185 5.06 4.61 10.23
CA PHE A 185 4.78 4.05 11.55
C PHE A 185 4.49 5.13 12.60
N PRO A 186 3.74 4.80 13.67
CA PRO A 186 3.54 5.70 14.80
C PRO A 186 4.88 6.12 15.44
N LYS A 187 5.05 7.40 15.73
CA LYS A 187 6.31 7.93 16.30
C LYS A 187 6.75 7.23 17.59
N TRP A 188 5.80 6.88 18.47
CA TRP A 188 6.12 6.19 19.72
C TRP A 188 6.69 4.80 19.47
N LEU A 189 6.18 4.08 18.46
CA LEU A 189 6.64 2.74 18.10
C LEU A 189 8.01 2.80 17.43
N ALA A 190 8.20 3.74 16.50
CA ALA A 190 9.48 4.00 15.86
C ALA A 190 10.59 4.31 16.87
N ARG A 191 10.30 5.16 17.88
CA ARG A 191 11.25 5.45 18.96
C ARG A 191 11.57 4.23 19.80
N ARG A 192 10.57 3.42 20.13
CA ARG A 192 10.78 2.17 20.88
C ARG A 192 11.69 1.22 20.13
N TRP A 193 11.47 1.02 18.85
CA TRP A 193 12.30 0.15 18.03
C TRP A 193 13.71 0.71 17.81
N ALA A 194 13.85 1.99 17.52
CA ALA A 194 15.16 2.63 17.39
C ALA A 194 16.04 2.57 18.65
N ASN A 195 15.45 2.42 19.82
CA ASN A 195 16.21 2.19 21.07
C ASN A 195 16.71 0.74 21.22
N SER A 196 16.16 -0.20 20.47
CA SER A 196 16.48 -1.63 20.60
C SER A 196 17.19 -2.22 19.38
N TRP A 197 17.18 -1.51 18.25
CA TRP A 197 17.67 -2.00 16.97
C TRP A 197 18.63 -0.99 16.34
N GLU A 198 19.72 -1.48 15.78
CA GLU A 198 20.60 -0.66 14.96
C GLU A 198 19.89 -0.16 13.71
N PRO A 199 20.26 1.01 13.17
CA PRO A 199 19.56 1.63 12.03
C PRO A 199 19.36 0.69 10.83
N ALA A 200 20.37 -0.11 10.47
CA ALA A 200 20.25 -1.03 9.35
C ALA A 200 19.14 -2.08 9.56
N ALA A 201 19.08 -2.70 10.74
CA ALA A 201 18.02 -3.65 11.10
C ALA A 201 16.65 -2.98 11.19
N LEU A 202 16.61 -1.71 11.62
CA LEU A 202 15.38 -0.93 11.65
C LEU A 202 14.82 -0.71 10.23
N TRP A 203 15.69 -0.42 9.25
CA TRP A 203 15.25 -0.27 7.85
C TRP A 203 14.73 -1.59 7.27
N GLU A 204 15.41 -2.68 7.52
CA GLU A 204 14.97 -4.03 7.11
C GLU A 204 13.58 -4.37 7.70
N LEU A 205 13.38 -4.09 8.99
CA LEU A 205 12.07 -4.23 9.63
C LEU A 205 11.00 -3.39 8.93
N GLY A 206 11.32 -2.14 8.61
CA GLY A 206 10.39 -1.23 7.91
C GLY A 206 10.00 -1.75 6.53
N PHE A 207 10.93 -2.28 5.78
CA PHE A 207 10.65 -2.93 4.49
C PHE A 207 9.80 -4.18 4.67
N HIS A 208 10.17 -5.05 5.61
CA HIS A 208 9.43 -6.28 5.89
C HIS A 208 7.96 -6.01 6.24
N LEU A 209 7.71 -5.08 7.16
CA LEU A 209 6.36 -4.75 7.61
C LEU A 209 5.51 -3.99 6.56
N ASN A 210 6.14 -3.37 5.57
CA ASN A 210 5.44 -2.69 4.48
C ASN A 210 5.21 -3.58 3.25
N ARG A 211 5.84 -4.76 3.17
CA ARG A 211 5.55 -5.73 2.10
C ARG A 211 4.16 -6.33 2.29
N PRO A 212 3.43 -6.61 1.20
CA PRO A 212 2.26 -7.44 1.29
C PRO A 212 2.62 -8.79 1.90
N PRO A 213 1.88 -9.29 2.92
CA PRO A 213 2.14 -10.61 3.47
C PRO A 213 1.81 -11.67 2.42
N LEU A 214 2.61 -12.73 2.39
CA LEU A 214 2.25 -13.91 1.60
C LEU A 214 1.05 -14.59 2.25
N PRO A 215 0.03 -14.97 1.47
CA PRO A 215 -1.06 -15.78 2.00
C PRO A 215 -0.51 -17.06 2.59
N THR A 216 -0.77 -17.27 3.87
CA THR A 216 -0.32 -18.45 4.58
C THR A 216 -1.52 -19.26 5.02
N LEU A 217 -1.45 -20.57 4.79
CA LEU A 217 -2.47 -21.54 5.19
C LEU A 217 -1.99 -22.28 6.43
N ARG A 218 -2.88 -22.43 7.40
CA ARG A 218 -2.72 -23.36 8.51
C ARG A 218 -3.54 -24.60 8.24
N ILE A 219 -2.87 -25.74 8.19
CA ILE A 219 -3.48 -27.05 7.96
C ILE A 219 -4.29 -27.48 9.19
N ASN A 220 -5.43 -28.08 8.94
CA ASN A 220 -6.25 -28.71 9.96
C ASN A 220 -5.76 -30.15 10.21
N PRO A 221 -4.98 -30.43 11.27
CA PRO A 221 -4.37 -31.73 11.50
C PRO A 221 -5.39 -32.83 11.88
N LEU A 222 -6.65 -32.45 12.16
CA LEU A 222 -7.73 -33.39 12.42
C LEU A 222 -8.32 -33.95 11.13
N ARG A 223 -8.02 -33.37 9.97
CA ARG A 223 -8.61 -33.75 8.68
C ARG A 223 -7.59 -34.16 7.63
N THR A 224 -6.37 -33.63 7.70
CA THR A 224 -5.35 -33.84 6.68
C THR A 224 -3.96 -33.54 7.24
N ASP A 225 -2.93 -33.80 6.46
CA ASP A 225 -1.58 -33.40 6.72
C ASP A 225 -1.08 -32.37 5.67
N ARG A 226 0.08 -31.76 5.93
CA ARG A 226 0.65 -30.71 5.08
C ARG A 226 1.02 -31.23 3.69
N ASP A 227 1.56 -32.44 3.62
CA ASP A 227 2.08 -32.99 2.35
C ASP A 227 0.93 -33.35 1.41
N ALA A 228 -0.19 -33.84 1.93
CA ALA A 228 -1.40 -34.08 1.16
C ALA A 228 -1.96 -32.78 0.55
N VAL A 229 -1.99 -31.68 1.33
CA VAL A 229 -2.45 -30.39 0.79
C VAL A 229 -1.46 -29.81 -0.22
N LEU A 230 -0.16 -29.91 0.02
CA LEU A 230 0.86 -29.49 -0.96
C LEU A 230 0.73 -30.25 -2.28
N SER A 231 0.47 -31.56 -2.22
CA SER A 231 0.25 -32.38 -3.42
C SER A 231 -1.01 -31.94 -4.19
N ALA A 232 -2.12 -31.70 -3.48
CA ALA A 232 -3.35 -31.23 -4.12
C ALA A 232 -3.21 -29.82 -4.74
N LEU A 233 -2.43 -28.94 -4.10
CA LEU A 233 -2.12 -27.63 -4.67
C LEU A 233 -1.22 -27.74 -5.92
N ALA A 234 -0.23 -28.65 -5.90
CA ALA A 234 0.64 -28.89 -7.05
C ALA A 234 -0.13 -29.49 -8.24
N GLU A 235 -1.06 -30.44 -8.01
CA GLU A 235 -1.94 -30.99 -9.03
C GLU A 235 -2.86 -29.92 -9.66
N ALA A 236 -3.21 -28.89 -8.87
CA ALA A 236 -3.99 -27.74 -9.34
C ALA A 236 -3.12 -26.62 -9.95
N GLU A 237 -1.83 -26.87 -10.18
CA GLU A 237 -0.85 -25.91 -10.72
C GLU A 237 -0.69 -24.63 -9.84
N ILE A 238 -0.92 -24.77 -8.52
CA ILE A 238 -0.79 -23.67 -7.57
C ILE A 238 0.56 -23.74 -6.88
N GLU A 239 1.35 -22.69 -7.06
CA GLU A 239 2.68 -22.59 -6.46
C GLU A 239 2.56 -22.39 -4.94
N ALA A 240 3.06 -23.35 -4.18
CA ALA A 240 3.05 -23.35 -2.72
C ALA A 240 4.31 -24.00 -2.17
N VAL A 241 4.74 -23.54 -1.00
CA VAL A 241 5.92 -24.09 -0.32
C VAL A 241 5.64 -24.33 1.15
N PRO A 242 6.32 -25.29 1.81
CA PRO A 242 6.26 -25.44 3.25
C PRO A 242 6.59 -24.12 3.97
N GLY A 243 5.80 -23.76 4.97
CA GLY A 243 6.10 -22.64 5.84
C GLY A 243 7.08 -22.97 6.98
N GLY A 244 7.31 -22.02 7.87
CA GLY A 244 8.24 -22.16 9.00
C GLY A 244 7.74 -23.05 10.14
N THR A 245 6.44 -23.37 10.18
CA THR A 245 5.87 -24.32 11.16
C THR A 245 5.42 -25.61 10.49
N PRO A 246 5.32 -26.75 11.23
CA PRO A 246 4.89 -28.02 10.65
C PRO A 246 3.50 -28.00 9.99
N GLN A 247 2.65 -27.04 10.40
CA GLN A 247 1.27 -26.92 9.92
C GLN A 247 1.08 -25.78 8.91
N SER A 248 2.13 -25.07 8.52
CA SER A 248 2.00 -23.94 7.63
C SER A 248 2.41 -24.24 6.19
N ILE A 249 1.68 -23.63 5.24
CA ILE A 249 1.99 -23.59 3.81
C ILE A 249 1.94 -22.14 3.38
N ARG A 250 2.95 -21.66 2.68
CA ARG A 250 2.98 -20.33 2.05
C ARG A 250 2.61 -20.43 0.58
N LEU A 251 1.65 -19.61 0.16
CA LEU A 251 1.22 -19.53 -1.23
C LEU A 251 2.01 -18.47 -1.98
N ALA A 252 2.07 -18.60 -3.31
CA ALA A 252 2.50 -17.51 -4.17
C ALA A 252 1.51 -16.34 -4.16
N ASP A 253 2.00 -15.14 -4.50
CA ASP A 253 1.18 -13.94 -4.60
C ASP A 253 -0.01 -14.14 -5.56
N GLY A 254 -1.16 -13.60 -5.19
CA GLY A 254 -2.36 -13.57 -6.04
C GLY A 254 -3.26 -14.81 -6.01
N ALA A 255 -2.97 -15.79 -5.16
CA ALA A 255 -3.84 -16.97 -5.01
C ALA A 255 -5.22 -16.58 -4.41
N ASN A 256 -6.29 -16.99 -5.10
CA ASN A 256 -7.65 -16.91 -4.55
C ASN A 256 -7.89 -18.06 -3.58
N VAL A 257 -7.69 -17.82 -2.28
CA VAL A 257 -7.73 -18.86 -1.25
C VAL A 257 -9.07 -19.61 -1.20
N THR A 258 -10.18 -18.92 -1.47
CA THR A 258 -11.51 -19.55 -1.42
C THR A 258 -11.78 -20.51 -2.58
N ALA A 259 -10.97 -20.42 -3.65
CA ALA A 259 -11.03 -21.32 -4.80
C ALA A 259 -10.00 -22.47 -4.71
N LEU A 260 -9.19 -22.53 -3.65
CA LEU A 260 -8.19 -23.59 -3.48
C LEU A 260 -8.82 -24.95 -3.19
N PRO A 261 -8.26 -26.04 -3.72
CA PRO A 261 -8.66 -27.39 -3.34
C PRO A 261 -8.55 -27.62 -1.83
N GLY A 262 -9.62 -28.09 -1.19
CA GLY A 262 -9.64 -28.33 0.25
C GLY A 262 -10.11 -27.17 1.12
N PHE A 263 -10.34 -25.97 0.56
CA PHE A 263 -10.87 -24.85 1.33
C PHE A 263 -12.31 -25.10 1.80
N ALA A 264 -13.19 -25.50 0.90
CA ALA A 264 -14.59 -25.79 1.22
C ALA A 264 -14.74 -26.97 2.18
N GLU A 265 -13.84 -27.93 2.10
CA GLU A 265 -13.78 -29.11 2.97
C GLU A 265 -13.18 -28.80 4.36
N GLY A 266 -12.66 -27.58 4.56
CA GLY A 266 -12.04 -27.15 5.81
C GLY A 266 -10.75 -27.90 6.14
N LEU A 267 -9.96 -28.24 5.10
CA LEU A 267 -8.65 -28.88 5.28
C LEU A 267 -7.60 -27.89 5.79
N PHE A 268 -7.85 -26.60 5.64
CA PHE A 268 -7.00 -25.52 6.12
C PHE A 268 -7.79 -24.23 6.33
N CYS A 269 -7.20 -23.27 7.01
CA CYS A 269 -7.67 -21.89 7.11
C CYS A 269 -6.54 -20.92 6.79
N VAL A 270 -6.88 -19.64 6.49
CA VAL A 270 -5.87 -18.57 6.33
C VAL A 270 -5.44 -18.12 7.71
N GLN A 271 -4.17 -18.26 8.00
CA GLN A 271 -3.59 -17.82 9.27
C GLN A 271 -2.09 -17.60 9.11
N ASP A 272 -1.60 -16.47 9.64
CA ASP A 272 -0.17 -16.20 9.72
C ASP A 272 0.54 -17.22 10.62
N GLU A 273 1.83 -17.50 10.34
CA GLU A 273 2.63 -18.49 11.07
C GLU A 273 2.89 -18.10 12.52
N THR A 274 2.78 -16.82 12.83
CA THR A 274 3.04 -16.24 14.16
C THR A 274 1.79 -16.09 15.01
N ALA A 275 0.62 -16.46 14.47
CA ALA A 275 -0.67 -16.30 15.13
C ALA A 275 -1.02 -17.48 16.06
#